data_869a69a84c37cc327d30256c1c4076a8
#
_entry.id   869a69a84c37cc327d30256c1c4076a8
#
_cell.length_a   1.000
_cell.length_b   1.000
_cell.length_c   1.000
_cell.angle_alpha   90.00
_cell.angle_beta   90.00
_cell.angle_gamma   90.00
#
_symmetry.space_group_name_H-M   'P 1'
#
loop_
_entity.id
_entity.type
_entity.pdbx_description
1 polymer ?
#
loop_
_entity_poly.entity_id
_entity_poly.type
_entity_poly.pdbx_seq_one_letter_code
_entity_poly.pdbx_strand_id
1 'polypeptide(L)'
;MKKIAKIGILALLAMVTLTPVFAGGKADSGSKKGGLIKVGIVNLPPEESGYRQANVEDMNNVFSKANGYDAKQTNTGDNSEQIAAAQGYIRDGVDCLLISAANASGWDNVLQSAKKAGVKVFLFDRLIDTDPSNYQAALVSDMKTEGNTAMNWVLGQKLSKINLILIRGQLGSAAELGRSAAALAAKDAGKITIVADGTGGDSWSLEEARKVVEAAIVAGKDFNVIYAENDGMAQGAVQALDAAGITHGKNGKVKVLGFDFNRFALRNVQAGYWDCDIQCSPRQAGEISKWIKSGTLPSGIVFQKEIFADTASITDDIIKNFGLNDDPGKGVITK
;
A
#
# COMPACT_ATOMS: atom_id res chain seq x y z
N MET A 1 -75.38 -33.72 73.35
CA MET A 1 -74.30 -34.70 73.27
C MET A 1 -73.99 -35.07 71.88
N LYS A 2 -72.79 -35.12 71.49
CA LYS A 2 -72.13 -35.39 70.21
C LYS A 2 -71.80 -34.15 69.41
N LYS A 3 -70.54 -33.78 69.43
CA LYS A 3 -69.81 -32.75 68.71
C LYS A 3 -69.53 -33.28 67.27
N ILE A 4 -69.83 -32.50 66.28
CA ILE A 4 -69.39 -32.74 64.90
C ILE A 4 -68.34 -31.69 64.60
N ALA A 5 -67.13 -32.16 64.31
CA ALA A 5 -65.99 -31.30 63.91
C ALA A 5 -66.15 -30.94 62.46
N LYS A 6 -66.07 -29.62 62.12
CA LYS A 6 -65.98 -29.12 60.76
C LYS A 6 -64.52 -28.94 60.40
N ILE A 7 -64.08 -29.67 59.43
CA ILE A 7 -62.76 -29.54 58.80
C ILE A 7 -62.84 -28.37 57.82
N GLY A 8 -62.11 -27.31 58.10
CA GLY A 8 -61.99 -26.19 57.21
C GLY A 8 -60.78 -26.41 56.23
N ILE A 9 -61.09 -26.44 54.95
CA ILE A 9 -60.07 -26.50 53.90
C ILE A 9 -59.56 -25.04 53.67
N LEU A 10 -58.30 -24.81 54.03
CA LEU A 10 -57.58 -23.56 53.76
C LEU A 10 -57.03 -23.64 52.33
N ALA A 11 -57.62 -22.93 51.39
CA ALA A 11 -57.06 -22.78 50.08
C ALA A 11 -55.94 -21.72 50.09
N LEU A 12 -54.71 -22.17 49.93
CA LEU A 12 -53.56 -21.29 49.81
C LEU A 12 -53.48 -20.75 48.38
N LEU A 13 -53.81 -19.47 48.21
CA LEU A 13 -53.62 -18.75 46.94
C LEU A 13 -52.15 -18.36 46.82
N ALA A 14 -51.38 -19.07 46.00
CA ALA A 14 -50.03 -18.67 45.66
C ALA A 14 -50.07 -17.56 44.63
N MET A 15 -49.79 -16.33 45.02
CA MET A 15 -49.54 -15.23 44.12
C MET A 15 -48.16 -15.43 43.48
N VAL A 16 -48.14 -15.83 42.18
CA VAL A 16 -46.94 -15.83 41.34
C VAL A 16 -46.73 -14.40 40.86
N THR A 17 -45.79 -13.68 41.48
CA THR A 17 -45.30 -12.41 40.98
C THR A 17 -44.35 -12.67 39.81
N LEU A 18 -44.83 -12.44 38.58
CA LEU A 18 -43.98 -12.36 37.37
C LEU A 18 -43.14 -11.09 37.46
N THR A 19 -41.88 -11.21 37.85
CA THR A 19 -40.88 -10.17 37.61
C THR A 19 -40.41 -10.30 36.16
N PRO A 20 -40.40 -9.24 35.32
CA PRO A 20 -39.79 -9.30 34.02
C PRO A 20 -38.24 -9.36 34.22
N VAL A 21 -37.65 -10.51 33.92
CA VAL A 21 -36.20 -10.62 33.77
C VAL A 21 -35.84 -9.88 32.50
N PHE A 22 -35.36 -8.64 32.63
CA PHE A 22 -34.60 -8.01 31.56
C PHE A 22 -33.31 -8.81 31.36
N ALA A 23 -33.31 -9.74 30.42
CA ALA A 23 -32.10 -10.34 29.88
C ALA A 23 -31.34 -9.23 29.18
N GLY A 24 -30.44 -8.57 29.90
CA GLY A 24 -29.38 -7.77 29.30
C GLY A 24 -28.54 -8.70 28.42
N GLY A 25 -28.88 -8.79 27.15
CA GLY A 25 -28.04 -9.44 26.17
C GLY A 25 -26.71 -8.71 26.11
N LYS A 26 -25.68 -9.23 26.78
CA LYS A 26 -24.30 -9.00 26.34
C LYS A 26 -24.30 -9.46 24.89
N ALA A 27 -24.02 -8.53 23.98
CA ALA A 27 -23.65 -8.89 22.61
C ALA A 27 -22.38 -9.75 22.72
N ASP A 28 -22.62 -11.05 22.70
CA ASP A 28 -21.58 -12.04 22.58
C ASP A 28 -21.03 -11.84 21.15
N SER A 29 -19.85 -11.22 21.04
CA SER A 29 -19.06 -11.20 19.82
C SER A 29 -18.53 -12.62 19.58
N GLY A 30 -19.46 -13.56 19.47
CA GLY A 30 -19.18 -14.95 19.20
C GLY A 30 -18.56 -15.10 17.82
N SER A 31 -17.26 -15.28 17.78
CA SER A 31 -16.56 -15.94 16.70
C SER A 31 -17.40 -17.16 16.27
N LYS A 32 -17.94 -17.12 15.03
CA LYS A 32 -18.64 -18.27 14.45
C LYS A 32 -17.67 -19.46 14.44
N LYS A 33 -17.85 -20.39 15.38
CA LYS A 33 -17.09 -21.63 15.40
C LYS A 33 -17.40 -22.41 14.12
N GLY A 34 -16.44 -22.46 13.18
CA GLY A 34 -16.41 -23.46 12.11
C GLY A 34 -16.51 -22.96 10.65
N GLY A 35 -16.67 -21.65 10.37
CA GLY A 35 -16.71 -21.14 8.99
C GLY A 35 -15.46 -20.36 8.60
N LEU A 36 -15.15 -20.33 7.30
CA LEU A 36 -14.10 -19.47 6.77
C LEU A 36 -14.48 -17.99 6.91
N ILE A 37 -13.51 -17.14 7.23
CA ILE A 37 -13.69 -15.70 7.23
C ILE A 37 -13.78 -15.22 5.78
N LYS A 38 -14.88 -14.57 5.42
CA LYS A 38 -15.08 -14.02 4.06
C LYS A 38 -14.36 -12.71 3.90
N VAL A 39 -13.48 -12.61 2.90
CA VAL A 39 -12.66 -11.42 2.66
C VAL A 39 -12.80 -10.95 1.23
N GLY A 40 -13.18 -9.69 1.03
CA GLY A 40 -13.05 -8.99 -0.25
C GLY A 40 -11.75 -8.20 -0.27
N ILE A 41 -10.96 -8.34 -1.31
CA ILE A 41 -9.71 -7.62 -1.49
C ILE A 41 -9.82 -6.79 -2.76
N VAL A 42 -9.62 -5.49 -2.64
CA VAL A 42 -9.51 -4.56 -3.76
C VAL A 42 -8.07 -4.12 -3.86
N ASN A 43 -7.45 -4.38 -5.01
CA ASN A 43 -6.03 -4.15 -5.25
C ASN A 43 -5.79 -3.65 -6.68
N LEU A 44 -4.55 -3.34 -7.01
CA LEU A 44 -4.15 -2.98 -8.36
C LEU A 44 -3.65 -4.22 -9.13
N PRO A 45 -3.53 -4.12 -10.48
CA PRO A 45 -3.11 -5.26 -11.32
C PRO A 45 -1.66 -5.66 -11.03
N PRO A 46 -1.35 -6.98 -10.93
CA PRO A 46 0.01 -7.43 -10.66
C PRO A 46 1.02 -7.01 -11.74
N GLU A 47 0.55 -6.71 -12.93
CA GLU A 47 1.36 -6.24 -14.07
C GLU A 47 1.85 -4.80 -13.90
N GLU A 48 1.29 -4.04 -12.93
CA GLU A 48 1.68 -2.65 -12.65
C GLU A 48 3.17 -2.54 -12.36
N SER A 49 3.70 -3.42 -11.50
CA SER A 49 5.11 -3.38 -11.07
C SER A 49 5.52 -4.66 -10.36
N GLY A 50 6.84 -4.86 -10.16
CA GLY A 50 7.35 -5.95 -9.31
C GLY A 50 6.86 -5.85 -7.87
N TYR A 51 6.70 -4.63 -7.34
CA TYR A 51 6.06 -4.38 -6.04
C TYR A 51 4.63 -4.95 -6.03
N ARG A 52 3.83 -4.59 -7.02
CA ARG A 52 2.43 -4.99 -7.07
C ARG A 52 2.24 -6.50 -7.24
N GLN A 53 3.06 -7.12 -8.08
CA GLN A 53 3.07 -8.58 -8.20
C GLN A 53 3.32 -9.24 -6.84
N ALA A 54 4.35 -8.83 -6.13
CA ALA A 54 4.68 -9.37 -4.80
C ALA A 54 3.57 -9.11 -3.77
N ASN A 55 2.88 -7.96 -3.85
CA ASN A 55 1.77 -7.61 -2.97
C ASN A 55 0.53 -8.47 -3.23
N VAL A 56 0.14 -8.66 -4.49
CA VAL A 56 -0.98 -9.53 -4.90
C VAL A 56 -0.71 -10.98 -4.48
N GLU A 57 0.52 -11.47 -4.65
CA GLU A 57 0.92 -12.81 -4.21
C GLU A 57 0.86 -12.95 -2.67
N ASP A 58 1.33 -11.94 -1.91
CA ASP A 58 1.27 -11.94 -0.44
C ASP A 58 -0.18 -12.04 0.04
N MET A 59 -1.09 -11.24 -0.55
CA MET A 59 -2.52 -11.30 -0.24
C MET A 59 -3.11 -12.67 -0.55
N ASN A 60 -2.87 -13.24 -1.73
CA ASN A 60 -3.38 -14.55 -2.13
C ASN A 60 -2.86 -15.69 -1.23
N ASN A 61 -1.60 -15.65 -0.86
CA ASN A 61 -0.98 -16.68 -0.03
C ASN A 61 -1.53 -16.66 1.40
N VAL A 62 -1.69 -15.49 1.99
CA VAL A 62 -2.15 -15.34 3.38
C VAL A 62 -3.67 -15.52 3.48
N PHE A 63 -4.45 -14.87 2.61
CA PHE A 63 -5.91 -14.93 2.64
C PHE A 63 -6.43 -16.12 1.81
N SER A 64 -5.97 -17.33 2.14
CA SER A 64 -6.31 -18.57 1.48
C SER A 64 -7.18 -19.48 2.35
N LYS A 65 -7.89 -20.44 1.73
CA LYS A 65 -8.71 -21.42 2.45
C LYS A 65 -7.89 -22.25 3.46
N ALA A 66 -6.64 -22.56 3.11
CA ALA A 66 -5.72 -23.27 4.01
C ALA A 66 -5.46 -22.48 5.30
N ASN A 67 -5.55 -21.16 5.25
CA ASN A 67 -5.35 -20.26 6.39
C ASN A 67 -6.68 -19.81 7.04
N GLY A 68 -7.82 -20.41 6.66
CA GLY A 68 -9.12 -20.13 7.27
C GLY A 68 -9.90 -18.98 6.63
N TYR A 69 -9.59 -18.62 5.39
CA TYR A 69 -10.24 -17.52 4.68
C TYR A 69 -10.97 -18.00 3.41
N ASP A 70 -12.12 -17.41 3.10
CA ASP A 70 -12.78 -17.45 1.81
C ASP A 70 -12.63 -16.08 1.17
N ALA A 71 -11.50 -15.86 0.51
CA ALA A 71 -11.14 -14.57 -0.05
C ALA A 71 -11.39 -14.51 -1.56
N LYS A 72 -11.82 -13.33 -2.02
CA LYS A 72 -11.88 -12.94 -3.42
C LYS A 72 -11.07 -11.66 -3.59
N GLN A 73 -10.25 -11.59 -4.64
CA GLN A 73 -9.44 -10.41 -4.95
C GLN A 73 -9.79 -9.87 -6.34
N THR A 74 -10.09 -8.58 -6.41
CA THR A 74 -10.25 -7.82 -7.66
C THR A 74 -9.06 -6.91 -7.83
N ASN A 75 -8.38 -7.02 -8.98
CA ASN A 75 -7.22 -6.25 -9.34
C ASN A 75 -7.55 -5.35 -10.53
N THR A 76 -7.59 -4.03 -10.32
CA THR A 76 -7.84 -3.04 -11.37
C THR A 76 -7.19 -1.70 -11.01
N GLY A 77 -6.68 -1.00 -12.01
CA GLY A 77 -6.11 0.35 -11.88
C GLY A 77 -7.17 1.46 -11.98
N ASP A 78 -8.40 1.12 -12.36
CA ASP A 78 -9.50 2.08 -12.42
C ASP A 78 -10.17 2.25 -11.06
N ASN A 79 -10.16 3.48 -10.54
CA ASN A 79 -10.72 3.79 -9.22
C ASN A 79 -12.23 3.53 -9.14
N SER A 80 -12.97 3.75 -10.22
CA SER A 80 -14.43 3.52 -10.26
C SER A 80 -14.74 2.03 -10.22
N GLU A 81 -13.96 1.21 -10.94
CA GLU A 81 -14.08 -0.24 -10.88
C GLU A 81 -13.71 -0.79 -9.50
N GLN A 82 -12.67 -0.22 -8.85
CA GLN A 82 -12.31 -0.58 -7.48
C GLN A 82 -13.45 -0.29 -6.50
N ILE A 83 -14.07 0.89 -6.59
CA ILE A 83 -15.24 1.28 -5.77
C ILE A 83 -16.42 0.35 -6.04
N ALA A 84 -16.70 0.00 -7.32
CA ALA A 84 -17.75 -0.93 -7.69
C ALA A 84 -17.49 -2.35 -7.14
N ALA A 85 -16.25 -2.84 -7.19
CA ALA A 85 -15.85 -4.12 -6.60
C ALA A 85 -16.07 -4.13 -5.09
N ALA A 86 -15.65 -3.08 -4.38
CA ALA A 86 -15.87 -2.92 -2.95
C ALA A 86 -17.36 -2.95 -2.60
N GLN A 87 -18.20 -2.24 -3.35
CA GLN A 87 -19.67 -2.30 -3.20
C GLN A 87 -20.22 -3.71 -3.45
N GLY A 88 -19.66 -4.44 -4.43
CA GLY A 88 -20.00 -5.83 -4.70
C GLY A 88 -19.72 -6.72 -3.48
N TYR A 89 -18.53 -6.64 -2.92
CA TYR A 89 -18.15 -7.40 -1.73
C TYR A 89 -19.02 -7.08 -0.50
N ILE A 90 -19.38 -5.81 -0.31
CA ILE A 90 -20.30 -5.41 0.76
C ILE A 90 -21.68 -6.08 0.57
N ARG A 91 -22.22 -6.10 -0.66
CA ARG A 91 -23.50 -6.78 -0.98
C ARG A 91 -23.41 -8.30 -0.80
N ASP A 92 -22.25 -8.89 -1.12
CA ASP A 92 -21.98 -10.34 -0.94
C ASP A 92 -21.84 -10.73 0.54
N GLY A 93 -21.81 -9.77 1.46
CA GLY A 93 -21.76 -9.97 2.90
C GLY A 93 -20.40 -10.53 3.34
N VAL A 94 -19.30 -9.93 2.88
CA VAL A 94 -17.96 -10.25 3.40
C VAL A 94 -17.84 -9.78 4.85
N ASP A 95 -17.03 -10.50 5.64
CA ASP A 95 -16.72 -10.12 7.02
C ASP A 95 -15.70 -8.95 7.06
N CYS A 96 -14.76 -8.97 6.10
CA CYS A 96 -13.70 -7.97 5.98
C CYS A 96 -13.54 -7.49 4.54
N LEU A 97 -13.19 -6.22 4.38
CA LEU A 97 -12.84 -5.58 3.11
C LEU A 97 -11.44 -4.98 3.26
N LEU A 98 -10.50 -5.42 2.41
CA LEU A 98 -9.14 -4.91 2.36
C LEU A 98 -8.99 -4.06 1.12
N ILE A 99 -8.37 -2.88 1.23
CA ILE A 99 -8.28 -1.91 0.13
C ILE A 99 -6.86 -1.35 0.01
N SER A 100 -6.29 -1.47 -1.21
CA SER A 100 -5.20 -0.65 -1.71
C SER A 100 -5.75 0.16 -2.89
N ALA A 101 -5.92 1.46 -2.70
CA ALA A 101 -6.67 2.31 -3.63
C ALA A 101 -5.80 2.78 -4.81
N ALA A 102 -6.35 2.76 -6.02
CA ALA A 102 -5.72 3.37 -7.19
C ALA A 102 -5.61 4.90 -7.03
N ASN A 103 -6.65 5.53 -6.48
CA ASN A 103 -6.67 6.95 -6.15
C ASN A 103 -7.07 7.14 -4.68
N ALA A 104 -6.48 8.11 -4.01
CA ALA A 104 -6.73 8.35 -2.59
C ALA A 104 -8.13 8.89 -2.30
N SER A 105 -8.82 9.47 -3.28
CA SER A 105 -10.11 10.15 -3.10
C SER A 105 -11.30 9.34 -3.62
N GLY A 106 -12.52 9.75 -3.21
CA GLY A 106 -13.79 9.20 -3.72
C GLY A 106 -14.34 7.99 -2.94
N TRP A 107 -13.72 7.58 -1.84
CA TRP A 107 -14.06 6.36 -1.10
C TRP A 107 -15.12 6.50 -0.01
N ASP A 108 -15.44 7.71 0.46
CA ASP A 108 -16.28 7.93 1.64
C ASP A 108 -17.63 7.20 1.59
N ASN A 109 -18.32 7.26 0.47
CA ASN A 109 -19.66 6.65 0.33
C ASN A 109 -19.62 5.13 0.47
N VAL A 110 -18.63 4.47 -0.12
CA VAL A 110 -18.50 3.00 -0.05
C VAL A 110 -18.03 2.58 1.34
N LEU A 111 -17.11 3.33 1.96
CA LEU A 111 -16.64 3.05 3.32
C LEU A 111 -17.75 3.22 4.36
N GLN A 112 -18.58 4.27 4.24
CA GLN A 112 -19.77 4.44 5.07
C GLN A 112 -20.80 3.31 4.86
N SER A 113 -20.93 2.80 3.63
CA SER A 113 -21.79 1.66 3.33
C SER A 113 -21.25 0.38 3.97
N ALA A 114 -19.93 0.14 3.94
CA ALA A 114 -19.28 -0.96 4.66
C ALA A 114 -19.54 -0.88 6.17
N LYS A 115 -19.37 0.30 6.76
CA LYS A 115 -19.63 0.55 8.18
C LYS A 115 -21.08 0.26 8.57
N LYS A 116 -22.06 0.70 7.75
CA LYS A 116 -23.49 0.41 7.97
C LYS A 116 -23.81 -1.08 7.86
N ALA A 117 -23.14 -1.80 6.97
CA ALA A 117 -23.30 -3.24 6.79
C ALA A 117 -22.52 -4.08 7.83
N GLY A 118 -21.74 -3.46 8.71
CA GLY A 118 -20.91 -4.16 9.71
C GLY A 118 -19.66 -4.82 9.13
N VAL A 119 -19.30 -4.50 7.89
CA VAL A 119 -18.08 -4.98 7.24
C VAL A 119 -16.85 -4.26 7.80
N LYS A 120 -15.85 -5.00 8.26
CA LYS A 120 -14.62 -4.45 8.80
C LYS A 120 -13.68 -4.06 7.66
N VAL A 121 -13.32 -2.78 7.57
CA VAL A 121 -12.42 -2.27 6.52
C VAL A 121 -11.00 -2.17 7.03
N PHE A 122 -10.03 -2.64 6.25
CA PHE A 122 -8.61 -2.49 6.48
C PHE A 122 -7.96 -1.85 5.25
N LEU A 123 -7.13 -0.85 5.47
CA LEU A 123 -6.32 -0.27 4.41
C LEU A 123 -4.94 -0.92 4.41
N PHE A 124 -4.37 -1.15 3.25
CA PHE A 124 -3.01 -1.63 3.09
C PHE A 124 -2.29 -0.90 1.97
N ASP A 125 -0.95 -0.91 2.00
CA ASP A 125 -0.11 -0.26 1.01
C ASP A 125 -0.23 1.28 1.03
N ARG A 126 -1.42 1.82 0.79
CA ARG A 126 -1.72 3.25 0.60
C ARG A 126 -2.84 3.72 1.52
N LEU A 127 -2.74 4.98 1.96
CA LEU A 127 -3.86 5.64 2.64
C LEU A 127 -4.90 6.15 1.63
N ILE A 128 -6.11 6.26 2.13
CA ILE A 128 -7.24 6.91 1.46
C ILE A 128 -7.52 8.23 2.18
N ASP A 129 -7.90 9.25 1.42
CA ASP A 129 -8.36 10.54 1.96
C ASP A 129 -9.81 10.39 2.46
N THR A 130 -9.92 10.00 3.71
CA THR A 130 -11.20 9.74 4.41
C THR A 130 -11.06 9.92 5.91
N ASP A 131 -12.19 10.08 6.61
CA ASP A 131 -12.21 10.08 8.06
C ASP A 131 -11.69 8.74 8.62
N PRO A 132 -10.71 8.75 9.53
CA PRO A 132 -10.16 7.52 10.12
C PRO A 132 -11.19 6.59 10.78
N SER A 133 -12.37 7.10 11.16
CA SER A 133 -13.46 6.27 11.68
C SER A 133 -14.14 5.37 10.64
N ASN A 134 -13.80 5.52 9.36
CA ASN A 134 -14.36 4.73 8.26
C ASN A 134 -13.63 3.40 8.02
N TYR A 135 -12.51 3.16 8.69
CA TYR A 135 -11.78 1.88 8.64
C TYR A 135 -11.34 1.43 10.03
N GLN A 136 -11.01 0.14 10.18
CA GLN A 136 -10.60 -0.44 11.46
C GLN A 136 -9.14 -0.17 11.76
N ALA A 137 -8.29 -0.34 10.77
CA ALA A 137 -6.84 -0.13 10.85
C ALA A 137 -6.24 0.04 9.44
N ALA A 138 -5.06 0.65 9.39
CA ALA A 138 -4.28 0.79 8.19
C ALA A 138 -2.85 0.29 8.42
N LEU A 139 -2.33 -0.54 7.52
CA LEU A 139 -0.91 -0.93 7.47
C LEU A 139 -0.37 -0.50 6.10
N VAL A 140 0.36 0.60 6.09
CA VAL A 140 0.73 1.32 4.87
C VAL A 140 2.20 1.71 4.88
N SER A 141 2.74 2.03 3.71
CA SER A 141 4.03 2.69 3.58
C SER A 141 3.91 4.19 3.87
N ASP A 142 4.93 4.77 4.47
CA ASP A 142 5.01 6.23 4.66
C ASP A 142 5.60 6.89 3.41
N MET A 143 4.78 7.02 2.37
CA MET A 143 5.16 7.57 1.08
C MET A 143 5.81 8.96 1.18
N LYS A 144 5.41 9.76 2.19
CA LYS A 144 6.02 11.07 2.44
C LYS A 144 7.43 10.93 3.03
N THR A 145 7.64 9.99 3.94
CA THR A 145 8.96 9.68 4.47
C THR A 145 9.87 9.09 3.39
N GLU A 146 9.34 8.24 2.50
CA GLU A 146 10.08 7.76 1.33
C GLU A 146 10.58 8.95 0.47
N GLY A 147 9.69 9.87 0.09
CA GLY A 147 10.04 11.06 -0.69
C GLY A 147 11.04 11.96 0.01
N ASN A 148 10.90 12.17 1.34
CA ASN A 148 11.84 12.94 2.14
C ASN A 148 13.23 12.27 2.17
N THR A 149 13.29 10.96 2.31
CA THR A 149 14.55 10.18 2.30
C THR A 149 15.26 10.35 0.97
N ALA A 150 14.55 10.17 -0.13
CA ALA A 150 15.08 10.36 -1.48
C ALA A 150 15.61 11.78 -1.70
N MET A 151 14.84 12.80 -1.36
CA MET A 151 15.24 14.18 -1.59
C MET A 151 16.38 14.62 -0.66
N ASN A 152 16.41 14.16 0.59
CA ASN A 152 17.52 14.42 1.50
C ASN A 152 18.82 13.79 0.96
N TRP A 153 18.74 12.59 0.39
CA TRP A 153 19.89 11.98 -0.27
C TRP A 153 20.36 12.82 -1.47
N VAL A 154 19.44 13.25 -2.36
CA VAL A 154 19.78 14.11 -3.51
C VAL A 154 20.46 15.39 -3.07
N LEU A 155 19.91 16.08 -2.07
CA LEU A 155 20.49 17.33 -1.54
C LEU A 155 21.85 17.11 -0.88
N GLY A 156 22.12 15.92 -0.38
CA GLY A 156 23.40 15.52 0.21
C GLY A 156 24.52 15.25 -0.80
N GLN A 157 24.22 15.16 -2.11
CA GLN A 157 25.21 14.77 -3.13
C GLN A 157 26.28 15.83 -3.48
N LYS A 158 26.29 16.96 -2.82
CA LYS A 158 27.28 18.06 -3.06
C LYS A 158 27.37 18.49 -4.52
N LEU A 159 26.29 18.40 -5.27
CA LEU A 159 26.21 18.93 -6.63
C LEU A 159 26.16 20.45 -6.57
N SER A 160 26.92 21.13 -7.44
CA SER A 160 26.89 22.61 -7.51
C SER A 160 25.55 23.16 -7.92
N LYS A 161 24.77 22.38 -8.68
CA LYS A 161 23.45 22.65 -9.17
C LYS A 161 22.70 21.33 -9.29
N ILE A 162 21.45 21.30 -8.90
CA ILE A 162 20.59 20.12 -9.00
C ILE A 162 19.49 20.42 -10.03
N ASN A 163 19.64 19.85 -11.21
CA ASN A 163 18.66 19.87 -12.28
C ASN A 163 18.03 18.49 -12.40
N LEU A 164 16.79 18.37 -12.02
CA LEU A 164 16.11 17.10 -11.80
C LEU A 164 15.06 16.85 -12.89
N ILE A 165 15.02 15.64 -13.43
CA ILE A 165 13.86 15.10 -14.14
C ILE A 165 13.03 14.34 -13.10
N LEU A 166 11.79 14.78 -12.87
CA LEU A 166 10.81 14.14 -12.02
C LEU A 166 9.93 13.22 -12.88
N ILE A 167 9.92 11.92 -12.57
CA ILE A 167 9.08 10.93 -13.26
C ILE A 167 8.11 10.36 -12.24
N ARG A 168 6.87 10.85 -12.31
CA ARG A 168 5.81 10.50 -11.36
C ARG A 168 5.11 9.21 -11.75
N GLY A 169 4.57 8.53 -10.77
CA GLY A 169 3.67 7.40 -10.97
C GLY A 169 2.26 7.81 -11.37
N GLN A 170 1.29 6.97 -11.03
CA GLN A 170 -0.13 7.24 -11.24
C GLN A 170 -0.54 8.50 -10.49
N LEU A 171 -0.95 9.52 -11.23
CA LEU A 171 -1.33 10.82 -10.65
C LEU A 171 -2.53 10.69 -9.71
N GLY A 172 -2.42 11.31 -8.53
CA GLY A 172 -3.45 11.26 -7.49
C GLY A 172 -3.42 10.00 -6.63
N SER A 173 -2.50 9.07 -6.86
CA SER A 173 -2.23 7.99 -5.92
C SER A 173 -1.49 8.50 -4.69
N ALA A 174 -1.69 7.85 -3.53
CA ALA A 174 -0.98 8.23 -2.31
C ALA A 174 0.55 8.13 -2.47
N ALA A 175 1.03 7.19 -3.28
CA ALA A 175 2.46 7.02 -3.57
C ALA A 175 3.01 8.21 -4.37
N GLU A 176 2.36 8.59 -5.46
CA GLU A 176 2.76 9.75 -6.26
C GLU A 176 2.74 11.03 -5.42
N LEU A 177 1.63 11.31 -4.73
CA LEU A 177 1.48 12.49 -3.89
C LEU A 177 2.54 12.57 -2.79
N GLY A 178 2.87 11.45 -2.15
CA GLY A 178 3.85 11.39 -1.08
C GLY A 178 5.29 11.53 -1.58
N ARG A 179 5.66 10.74 -2.59
CA ARG A 179 7.02 10.71 -3.15
C ARG A 179 7.40 12.02 -3.84
N SER A 180 6.46 12.66 -4.58
CA SER A 180 6.67 13.96 -5.23
C SER A 180 6.79 15.12 -4.26
N ALA A 181 6.12 15.07 -3.11
CA ALA A 181 5.97 16.23 -2.21
C ALA A 181 7.30 16.87 -1.82
N ALA A 182 8.33 16.05 -1.52
CA ALA A 182 9.64 16.58 -1.11
C ALA A 182 10.40 17.23 -2.26
N ALA A 183 10.31 16.70 -3.49
CA ALA A 183 10.92 17.29 -4.69
C ALA A 183 10.26 18.62 -5.05
N LEU A 184 8.93 18.69 -4.98
CA LEU A 184 8.17 19.92 -5.23
C LEU A 184 8.50 21.00 -4.19
N ALA A 185 8.53 20.64 -2.90
CA ALA A 185 8.93 21.54 -1.84
C ALA A 185 10.38 22.05 -1.98
N ALA A 186 11.31 21.17 -2.40
CA ALA A 186 12.70 21.56 -2.66
C ALA A 186 12.82 22.53 -3.85
N LYS A 187 12.02 22.32 -4.90
CA LYS A 187 11.90 23.25 -6.04
C LYS A 187 11.37 24.61 -5.58
N ASP A 188 10.27 24.64 -4.82
CA ASP A 188 9.65 25.87 -4.34
C ASP A 188 10.59 26.67 -3.40
N ALA A 189 11.43 25.96 -2.65
CA ALA A 189 12.49 26.55 -1.83
C ALA A 189 13.74 26.98 -2.63
N GLY A 190 13.76 26.83 -3.95
CA GLY A 190 14.88 27.19 -4.82
C GLY A 190 16.12 26.32 -4.66
N LYS A 191 16.01 25.14 -4.02
CA LYS A 191 17.13 24.22 -3.79
C LYS A 191 17.45 23.34 -5.01
N ILE A 192 16.46 23.11 -5.87
CA ILE A 192 16.57 22.33 -7.10
C ILE A 192 15.81 23.02 -8.23
N THR A 193 16.11 22.61 -9.46
CA THR A 193 15.29 22.93 -10.64
C THR A 193 14.71 21.64 -11.20
N ILE A 194 13.39 21.56 -11.37
CA ILE A 194 12.75 20.48 -12.14
C ILE A 194 12.73 20.92 -13.60
N VAL A 195 13.59 20.32 -14.43
CA VAL A 195 13.76 20.70 -15.85
C VAL A 195 12.85 19.92 -16.78
N ALA A 196 12.36 18.77 -16.34
CA ALA A 196 11.28 18.01 -16.95
C ALA A 196 10.46 17.34 -15.84
N ASP A 197 9.15 17.29 -16.03
CA ASP A 197 8.18 16.70 -15.14
C ASP A 197 7.22 15.87 -16.00
N GLY A 198 7.19 14.57 -15.77
CA GLY A 198 6.40 13.64 -16.55
C GLY A 198 5.86 12.51 -15.67
N THR A 199 5.08 11.63 -16.27
CA THR A 199 4.45 10.52 -15.57
C THR A 199 4.65 9.20 -16.29
N GLY A 200 4.80 8.10 -15.55
CA GLY A 200 4.70 6.73 -16.06
C GLY A 200 3.26 6.28 -16.33
N GLY A 201 2.28 7.18 -16.12
CA GLY A 201 0.86 6.90 -16.29
C GLY A 201 0.30 5.97 -15.22
N ASP A 202 -0.91 5.49 -15.45
CA ASP A 202 -1.65 4.66 -14.50
C ASP A 202 -1.01 3.29 -14.25
N SER A 203 -0.15 2.84 -15.17
CA SER A 203 0.58 1.56 -15.08
C SER A 203 2.02 1.69 -14.56
N TRP A 204 2.45 2.87 -14.12
CA TRP A 204 3.83 3.12 -13.67
C TRP A 204 4.88 2.65 -14.71
N SER A 205 4.60 2.96 -15.97
CA SER A 205 5.22 2.35 -17.13
C SER A 205 6.69 2.73 -17.32
N LEU A 206 7.54 1.73 -17.46
CA LEU A 206 8.92 1.84 -17.91
C LEU A 206 9.02 2.60 -19.25
N GLU A 207 8.16 2.27 -20.19
CA GLU A 207 8.18 2.84 -21.55
C GLU A 207 7.81 4.32 -21.56
N GLU A 208 6.78 4.72 -20.79
CA GLU A 208 6.41 6.14 -20.69
C GLU A 208 7.51 6.94 -19.96
N ALA A 209 8.11 6.38 -18.94
CA ALA A 209 9.26 6.99 -18.26
C ALA A 209 10.46 7.17 -19.19
N ARG A 210 10.75 6.18 -20.05
CA ARG A 210 11.78 6.28 -21.09
C ARG A 210 11.54 7.46 -22.01
N LYS A 211 10.29 7.63 -22.50
CA LYS A 211 9.89 8.74 -23.37
C LYS A 211 10.07 10.11 -22.73
N VAL A 212 9.80 10.25 -21.41
CA VAL A 212 10.02 11.50 -20.66
C VAL A 212 11.48 11.92 -20.74
N VAL A 213 12.40 10.97 -20.51
CA VAL A 213 13.85 11.25 -20.54
C VAL A 213 14.35 11.49 -21.97
N GLU A 214 13.90 10.70 -22.94
CA GLU A 214 14.22 10.92 -24.35
C GLU A 214 13.79 12.31 -24.83
N ALA A 215 12.58 12.74 -24.47
CA ALA A 215 12.10 14.09 -24.80
C ALA A 215 12.97 15.18 -24.15
N ALA A 216 13.40 15.00 -22.90
CA ALA A 216 14.30 15.93 -22.24
C ALA A 216 15.67 16.01 -22.92
N ILE A 217 16.22 14.88 -23.36
CA ILE A 217 17.48 14.77 -24.10
C ILE A 217 17.36 15.50 -25.45
N VAL A 218 16.33 15.19 -26.24
CA VAL A 218 16.07 15.82 -27.54
C VAL A 218 15.87 17.33 -27.40
N ALA A 219 15.21 17.78 -26.35
CA ALA A 219 15.03 19.21 -26.05
C ALA A 219 16.31 19.90 -25.52
N GLY A 220 17.43 19.19 -25.43
CA GLY A 220 18.71 19.74 -24.95
C GLY A 220 18.67 20.21 -23.50
N LYS A 221 17.82 19.60 -22.64
CA LYS A 221 17.74 19.96 -21.22
C LYS A 221 19.03 19.59 -20.50
N ASP A 222 19.54 20.50 -19.69
CA ASP A 222 20.66 20.24 -18.79
C ASP A 222 20.12 19.64 -17.49
N PHE A 223 20.40 18.35 -17.24
CA PHE A 223 19.98 17.62 -16.04
C PHE A 223 21.10 16.75 -15.52
N ASN A 224 21.04 16.48 -14.21
CA ASN A 224 22.02 15.63 -13.51
C ASN A 224 21.38 14.74 -12.43
N VAL A 225 20.06 14.70 -12.32
CA VAL A 225 19.32 13.79 -11.44
C VAL A 225 18.08 13.24 -12.15
N ILE A 226 17.93 11.93 -12.14
CA ILE A 226 16.67 11.23 -12.42
C ILE A 226 16.04 10.87 -11.07
N TYR A 227 14.84 11.36 -10.83
CA TYR A 227 13.99 11.01 -9.69
C TYR A 227 12.79 10.26 -10.24
N ALA A 228 12.84 8.94 -10.24
CA ALA A 228 11.77 8.10 -10.73
C ALA A 228 11.05 7.42 -9.55
N GLU A 229 9.74 7.56 -9.47
CA GLU A 229 8.95 7.14 -8.32
C GLU A 229 8.71 5.62 -8.22
N ASN A 230 9.28 4.82 -9.14
CA ASN A 230 9.48 3.38 -8.96
C ASN A 230 10.67 2.88 -9.77
N ASP A 231 11.07 1.64 -9.52
CA ASP A 231 12.22 1.01 -10.16
C ASP A 231 12.02 0.73 -11.65
N GLY A 232 10.80 0.37 -12.06
CA GLY A 232 10.48 0.16 -13.47
C GLY A 232 10.68 1.43 -14.28
N MET A 233 10.23 2.57 -13.76
CA MET A 233 10.41 3.87 -14.39
C MET A 233 11.87 4.34 -14.36
N ALA A 234 12.59 4.08 -13.26
CA ALA A 234 14.04 4.33 -13.20
C ALA A 234 14.79 3.54 -14.25
N GLN A 235 14.41 2.28 -14.49
CA GLN A 235 14.98 1.45 -15.55
C GLN A 235 14.72 2.04 -16.94
N GLY A 236 13.50 2.50 -17.20
CA GLY A 236 13.16 3.17 -18.48
C GLY A 236 13.99 4.44 -18.69
N ALA A 237 14.16 5.25 -17.65
CA ALA A 237 15.02 6.43 -17.69
C ALA A 237 16.46 6.07 -18.04
N VAL A 238 17.02 5.04 -17.40
CA VAL A 238 18.39 4.58 -17.65
C VAL A 238 18.57 4.06 -19.08
N GLN A 239 17.58 3.35 -19.62
CA GLN A 239 17.61 2.92 -21.05
C GLN A 239 17.72 4.12 -21.99
N ALA A 240 17.02 5.22 -21.70
CA ALA A 240 17.15 6.45 -22.51
C ALA A 240 18.53 7.10 -22.37
N LEU A 241 19.12 7.10 -21.16
CA LEU A 241 20.47 7.61 -20.93
C LEU A 241 21.53 6.78 -21.68
N ASP A 242 21.43 5.45 -21.61
CA ASP A 242 22.33 4.52 -22.29
C ASP A 242 22.27 4.68 -23.82
N ALA A 243 21.07 4.77 -24.38
CA ALA A 243 20.86 4.98 -25.81
C ALA A 243 21.48 6.31 -26.31
N ALA A 244 21.52 7.33 -25.45
CA ALA A 244 22.12 8.63 -25.72
C ALA A 244 23.62 8.71 -25.35
N GLY A 245 24.22 7.65 -24.82
CA GLY A 245 25.63 7.65 -24.35
C GLY A 245 25.89 8.56 -23.15
N ILE A 246 24.85 8.85 -22.34
CA ILE A 246 24.96 9.70 -21.14
C ILE A 246 25.34 8.83 -19.96
N THR A 247 26.49 9.11 -19.33
CA THR A 247 26.97 8.37 -18.16
C THR A 247 26.10 8.65 -16.95
N HIS A 248 25.80 7.62 -16.17
CA HIS A 248 24.94 7.72 -14.98
C HIS A 248 25.44 6.84 -13.83
N GLY A 249 24.80 6.97 -12.67
CA GLY A 249 25.14 6.23 -11.46
C GLY A 249 26.33 6.85 -10.73
N LYS A 250 27.00 6.02 -9.91
CA LYS A 250 28.02 6.42 -8.92
C LYS A 250 29.09 7.36 -9.47
N ASN A 251 29.59 7.06 -10.66
CA ASN A 251 30.67 7.84 -11.30
C ASN A 251 30.19 8.58 -12.55
N GLY A 252 28.89 8.57 -12.82
CA GLY A 252 28.30 9.19 -13.99
C GLY A 252 27.93 10.65 -13.79
N LYS A 253 27.60 11.29 -14.91
CA LYS A 253 27.09 12.67 -14.95
C LYS A 253 25.71 12.77 -14.28
N VAL A 254 24.87 11.74 -14.40
CA VAL A 254 23.50 11.74 -13.95
C VAL A 254 23.31 10.77 -12.78
N LYS A 255 22.79 11.26 -11.67
CA LYS A 255 22.37 10.45 -10.53
C LYS A 255 21.02 9.82 -10.81
N VAL A 256 20.87 8.54 -10.44
CA VAL A 256 19.62 7.79 -10.65
C VAL A 256 19.15 7.22 -9.32
N LEU A 257 17.90 7.47 -9.00
CA LEU A 257 17.23 6.87 -7.85
C LEU A 257 15.88 6.27 -8.26
N GLY A 258 15.51 5.19 -7.55
CA GLY A 258 14.26 4.46 -7.67
C GLY A 258 13.59 4.24 -6.32
N PHE A 259 12.48 3.55 -6.36
CA PHE A 259 11.71 3.11 -5.20
C PHE A 259 11.20 1.70 -5.45
N ASP A 260 10.93 0.95 -4.40
CA ASP A 260 10.32 -0.37 -4.25
C ASP A 260 11.29 -1.49 -3.84
N PHE A 261 12.58 -1.35 -4.00
CA PHE A 261 13.57 -2.40 -3.69
C PHE A 261 13.40 -3.66 -4.53
N ASN A 262 13.12 -3.53 -5.83
CA ASN A 262 13.25 -4.68 -6.72
C ASN A 262 14.70 -5.16 -6.77
N ARG A 263 14.94 -6.48 -6.78
CA ARG A 263 16.31 -7.02 -6.76
C ARG A 263 17.17 -6.54 -7.92
N PHE A 264 16.59 -6.36 -9.10
CA PHE A 264 17.33 -5.82 -10.23
C PHE A 264 17.81 -4.38 -9.94
N ALA A 265 16.99 -3.54 -9.29
CA ALA A 265 17.35 -2.18 -8.91
C ALA A 265 18.47 -2.16 -7.87
N LEU A 266 18.32 -2.96 -6.82
CA LEU A 266 19.36 -3.11 -5.78
C LEU A 266 20.70 -3.62 -6.35
N ARG A 267 20.67 -4.55 -7.30
CA ARG A 267 21.87 -5.00 -8.02
C ARG A 267 22.50 -3.90 -8.86
N ASN A 268 21.70 -3.05 -9.50
CA ASN A 268 22.19 -1.89 -10.21
C ASN A 268 22.82 -0.84 -9.27
N VAL A 269 22.23 -0.64 -8.08
CA VAL A 269 22.85 0.18 -7.03
C VAL A 269 24.18 -0.42 -6.57
N GLN A 270 24.24 -1.74 -6.33
CA GLN A 270 25.45 -2.44 -5.92
C GLN A 270 26.55 -2.36 -6.98
N ALA A 271 26.20 -2.47 -8.24
CA ALA A 271 27.12 -2.32 -9.37
C ALA A 271 27.52 -0.86 -9.64
N GLY A 272 26.86 0.10 -9.02
CA GLY A 272 27.07 1.53 -9.23
C GLY A 272 26.46 2.10 -10.50
N TYR A 273 25.55 1.37 -11.16
CA TYR A 273 24.77 1.88 -12.31
C TYR A 273 23.66 2.84 -11.87
N TRP A 274 23.06 2.57 -10.72
CA TRP A 274 22.15 3.47 -10.03
C TRP A 274 22.84 3.97 -8.77
N ASP A 275 22.29 5.00 -8.15
CA ASP A 275 22.91 5.61 -6.99
C ASP A 275 22.24 5.20 -5.70
N CYS A 276 20.91 5.11 -5.68
CA CYS A 276 20.18 4.66 -4.51
C CYS A 276 18.78 4.16 -4.84
N ASP A 277 18.19 3.50 -3.85
CA ASP A 277 16.84 2.99 -3.89
C ASP A 277 16.18 3.12 -2.52
N ILE A 278 14.88 3.34 -2.50
CA ILE A 278 14.06 3.51 -1.31
C ILE A 278 13.07 2.36 -1.25
N GLN A 279 13.06 1.63 -0.13
CA GLN A 279 12.14 0.52 0.04
C GLN A 279 10.70 1.00 0.15
N CYS A 280 9.80 0.29 -0.56
CA CYS A 280 8.37 0.21 -0.30
C CYS A 280 8.02 -1.27 -0.11
N SER A 281 7.55 -1.66 1.07
CA SER A 281 7.35 -3.09 1.38
C SER A 281 5.96 -3.57 0.96
N PRO A 282 5.84 -4.62 0.11
CA PRO A 282 4.54 -5.13 -0.35
C PRO A 282 3.89 -6.14 0.62
N ARG A 283 4.53 -6.46 1.77
CA ARG A 283 4.16 -7.59 2.62
C ARG A 283 3.33 -7.16 3.82
N GLN A 284 2.05 -6.86 3.60
CA GLN A 284 1.11 -6.40 4.63
C GLN A 284 0.17 -7.52 5.11
N ALA A 285 -0.09 -8.54 4.29
CA ALA A 285 -1.16 -9.50 4.52
C ALA A 285 -1.02 -10.28 5.84
N GLY A 286 0.21 -10.66 6.20
CA GLY A 286 0.47 -11.43 7.41
C GLY A 286 0.07 -10.69 8.69
N GLU A 287 0.39 -9.42 8.80
CA GLU A 287 0.04 -8.62 9.97
C GLU A 287 -1.45 -8.29 10.02
N ILE A 288 -2.05 -7.93 8.90
CA ILE A 288 -3.52 -7.71 8.82
C ILE A 288 -4.28 -8.98 9.19
N SER A 289 -3.80 -10.16 8.73
CA SER A 289 -4.39 -11.44 9.12
C SER A 289 -4.34 -11.68 10.62
N LYS A 290 -3.25 -11.31 11.31
CA LYS A 290 -3.17 -11.38 12.78
C LYS A 290 -4.20 -10.47 13.44
N TRP A 291 -4.38 -9.25 12.97
CA TRP A 291 -5.40 -8.33 13.48
C TRP A 291 -6.81 -8.89 13.33
N ILE A 292 -7.13 -9.43 12.16
CA ILE A 292 -8.44 -10.04 11.88
C ILE A 292 -8.72 -11.22 12.80
N LYS A 293 -7.74 -12.13 12.97
CA LYS A 293 -7.91 -13.35 13.78
C LYS A 293 -7.94 -13.09 15.27
N SER A 294 -7.09 -12.19 15.76
CA SER A 294 -7.03 -11.86 17.18
C SER A 294 -8.15 -10.91 17.62
N GLY A 295 -8.68 -10.12 16.72
CA GLY A 295 -9.56 -8.99 17.04
C GLY A 295 -8.84 -7.83 17.75
N THR A 296 -7.52 -7.93 17.94
CA THR A 296 -6.71 -6.87 18.54
C THR A 296 -6.21 -5.96 17.44
N LEU A 297 -6.65 -4.71 17.46
CA LEU A 297 -6.30 -3.71 16.45
C LEU A 297 -5.24 -2.75 17.01
N PRO A 298 -4.36 -2.23 16.14
CA PRO A 298 -3.45 -1.17 16.53
C PRO A 298 -4.22 0.14 16.77
N SER A 299 -3.60 1.09 17.44
CA SER A 299 -4.11 2.44 17.56
C SER A 299 -3.69 3.25 16.33
N GLY A 300 -4.66 3.63 15.49
CA GLY A 300 -4.43 4.50 14.33
C GLY A 300 -3.76 3.79 13.14
N ILE A 301 -2.96 4.56 12.41
CA ILE A 301 -2.23 4.12 11.23
C ILE A 301 -0.91 3.48 11.66
N VAL A 302 -0.60 2.32 11.12
CA VAL A 302 0.71 1.65 11.27
C VAL A 302 1.50 1.87 9.99
N PHE A 303 2.60 2.59 10.10
CA PHE A 303 3.56 2.71 9.01
C PHE A 303 4.55 1.56 9.06
N GLN A 304 4.80 0.94 7.92
CA GLN A 304 5.84 -0.08 7.79
C GLN A 304 7.22 0.54 8.04
N LYS A 305 8.11 -0.25 8.63
CA LYS A 305 9.52 0.13 8.74
C LYS A 305 10.19 -0.20 7.42
N GLU A 306 10.57 0.82 6.70
CA GLU A 306 11.23 0.71 5.41
C GLU A 306 12.65 1.23 5.51
N ILE A 307 13.52 0.72 4.65
CA ILE A 307 14.94 1.05 4.64
C ILE A 307 15.33 1.75 3.34
N PHE A 308 16.50 2.32 3.35
CA PHE A 308 17.15 2.99 2.23
C PHE A 308 18.48 2.28 1.94
N ALA A 309 18.86 2.20 0.67
CA ALA A 309 20.15 1.71 0.24
C ALA A 309 20.73 2.59 -0.85
N ASP A 310 22.01 2.92 -0.72
CA ASP A 310 22.78 3.58 -1.76
C ASP A 310 24.07 2.80 -2.05
N THR A 311 24.88 3.29 -2.97
CA THR A 311 26.14 2.64 -3.36
C THR A 311 27.16 2.50 -2.22
N ALA A 312 26.94 3.14 -1.07
CA ALA A 312 27.80 3.03 0.11
C ALA A 312 27.24 2.05 1.15
N SER A 313 25.92 1.88 1.21
CA SER A 313 25.23 1.09 2.24
C SER A 313 24.70 -0.26 1.75
N ILE A 314 24.59 -0.47 0.43
CA ILE A 314 24.05 -1.70 -0.15
C ILE A 314 24.93 -2.92 0.18
N THR A 315 24.29 -4.03 0.56
CA THR A 315 24.95 -5.32 0.84
C THR A 315 24.18 -6.48 0.23
N ASP A 316 24.83 -7.64 0.07
CA ASP A 316 24.16 -8.87 -0.36
C ASP A 316 23.03 -9.27 0.59
N ASP A 317 23.17 -9.01 1.89
CA ASP A 317 22.13 -9.29 2.88
C ASP A 317 20.89 -8.39 2.67
N ILE A 318 21.09 -7.12 2.31
CA ILE A 318 19.97 -6.23 1.95
C ILE A 318 19.25 -6.77 0.71
N ILE A 319 19.98 -7.10 -0.34
CA ILE A 319 19.39 -7.65 -1.58
C ILE A 319 18.64 -8.95 -1.31
N LYS A 320 19.23 -9.85 -0.52
CA LYS A 320 18.62 -11.15 -0.20
C LYS A 320 17.36 -11.03 0.64
N ASN A 321 17.41 -10.21 1.69
CA ASN A 321 16.36 -10.19 2.72
C ASN A 321 15.23 -9.20 2.44
N PHE A 322 15.51 -8.15 1.69
CA PHE A 322 14.54 -7.07 1.43
C PHE A 322 14.20 -6.91 -0.05
N GLY A 323 15.05 -7.40 -0.96
CA GLY A 323 14.82 -7.31 -2.40
C GLY A 323 13.57 -8.08 -2.83
N LEU A 324 12.74 -7.43 -3.63
CA LEU A 324 11.58 -8.03 -4.28
C LEU A 324 12.05 -8.83 -5.49
N ASN A 325 11.21 -9.71 -5.95
CA ASN A 325 11.36 -10.63 -7.07
C ASN A 325 12.58 -10.46 -7.97
N ASP A 326 13.23 -11.59 -8.30
CA ASP A 326 14.02 -11.68 -9.52
C ASP A 326 13.04 -11.74 -10.70
N ASP A 327 12.74 -10.61 -11.31
CA ASP A 327 12.03 -10.59 -12.58
C ASP A 327 13.05 -10.66 -13.73
N PRO A 328 13.26 -11.85 -14.32
CA PRO A 328 14.21 -12.00 -15.41
C PRO A 328 13.76 -11.29 -16.69
N GLY A 329 12.47 -10.95 -16.81
CA GLY A 329 11.92 -10.24 -17.98
C GLY A 329 12.11 -8.74 -17.94
N LYS A 330 12.30 -8.17 -16.74
CA LYS A 330 12.55 -6.73 -16.53
C LYS A 330 14.02 -6.42 -16.25
N GLY A 331 14.85 -7.33 -16.59
CA GLY A 331 16.29 -7.35 -16.75
C GLY A 331 17.10 -6.41 -15.88
N VAL A 332 18.03 -7.00 -15.11
CA VAL A 332 19.29 -6.32 -14.81
C VAL A 332 19.76 -5.63 -16.09
N ILE A 333 19.91 -4.30 -16.05
CA ILE A 333 20.62 -3.60 -17.13
C ILE A 333 22.06 -4.07 -17.04
N THR A 334 22.36 -5.14 -17.76
CA THR A 334 23.75 -5.56 -17.98
C THR A 334 24.24 -4.84 -19.20
N LYS A 335 25.38 -4.18 -19.09
CA LYS A 335 26.14 -3.75 -20.24
C LYS A 335 26.49 -4.92 -21.15
#